data_8521b7079f79681870fe207ff94f5131
#
_entry.id   8521b7079f79681870fe207ff94f5131
#
_cell.length_a   1.000
_cell.length_b   1.000
_cell.length_c   1.000
_cell.angle_alpha   90.00
_cell.angle_beta   90.00
_cell.angle_gamma   90.00
#
_symmetry.space_group_name_H-M   'P 1'
#
loop_
_entity.id
_entity.type
_entity.pdbx_description
1 polymer ?
#
loop_
_entity_poly.entity_id
_entity_poly.type
_entity_poly.pdbx_seq_one_letter_code
_entity_poly.pdbx_strand_id
1 'polypeptide(L)'
;SLGLASAPWYYHRTVTDSKGKKYTVAETALPQMAVAIAGDENEDGAVNWQDGAIAYRDIMNNPYKSEEVPELVAWRIAMNFGSQAQNPFLTTLDNVKKVALNTDGLGQSVLLKGYGNEGHDSGHPDYGDIGQRLGGADDMNTMMEEGSKYGARFGVHVNASEMYPEAKAFSEDMVRRNSTGGLSYGWNWLDQGVGIDGIYDLASGMRKSRFADLKSKVGDNMDFIYLDVWGNNTSGAEDSWETRKMSQMINQNGWRMTTEWGSGNEYDSTFQHWAADLTYGGSAMKGENSQVMRFLRNHQKDSWVGDYPSYGQAANAPLLGGYSMKDFEGWQGRNDYAAYIKNLYTHDVSTKFIQHFKVTRWVNNPLLTADNGNAAAVSDPNTNNEQITLKDSNGNVVVVSRGSNDTSSAAYRQRTITFNGVKVASGVVSAGDGSATGDESYLLPWMWDSFTGKLVKDSEQKLY
;
A
#
# COMPACT_ATOMS: atom_id res chain seq x y z
N SER A 1 35.33 3.50 -10.92
CA SER A 1 34.77 2.14 -10.87
C SER A 1 33.58 2.13 -9.92
N LEU A 2 32.49 1.54 -10.36
CA LEU A 2 31.34 1.26 -9.52
C LEU A 2 31.49 -0.14 -8.94
N GLY A 3 31.32 -0.27 -7.63
CA GLY A 3 31.26 -1.55 -6.95
C GLY A 3 29.85 -1.79 -6.38
N LEU A 4 29.34 -2.99 -6.56
CA LEU A 4 28.11 -3.44 -5.90
C LEU A 4 28.49 -4.47 -4.83
N ALA A 5 27.99 -4.28 -3.63
CA ALA A 5 28.13 -5.24 -2.54
C ALA A 5 26.75 -5.60 -2.00
N SER A 6 26.48 -6.90 -1.87
CA SER A 6 25.29 -7.39 -1.20
C SER A 6 25.49 -7.48 0.29
N ALA A 7 24.41 -7.49 1.06
CA ALA A 7 24.44 -8.01 2.42
C ALA A 7 24.88 -9.48 2.43
N PRO A 8 25.47 -9.99 3.54
CA PRO A 8 25.84 -11.40 3.65
C PRO A 8 24.64 -12.32 3.39
N TRP A 9 24.85 -13.35 2.58
CA TRP A 9 23.88 -14.40 2.41
C TRP A 9 24.24 -15.62 3.27
N TYR A 10 23.22 -16.22 3.88
CA TYR A 10 23.38 -17.35 4.77
C TYR A 10 22.48 -18.50 4.32
N TYR A 11 23.07 -19.67 4.08
CA TYR A 11 22.32 -20.89 3.83
C TYR A 11 21.55 -21.37 5.08
N HIS A 12 22.21 -21.27 6.23
CA HIS A 12 21.61 -21.45 7.55
C HIS A 12 21.94 -20.24 8.41
N ARG A 13 20.90 -19.52 8.79
CA ARG A 13 21.03 -18.38 9.67
C ARG A 13 20.80 -18.78 11.10
N THR A 14 21.77 -18.57 11.96
CA THR A 14 21.59 -18.72 13.41
C THR A 14 21.04 -17.40 13.95
N VAL A 15 19.89 -17.48 14.60
CA VAL A 15 19.19 -16.35 15.22
C VAL A 15 18.95 -16.64 16.69
N THR A 16 18.82 -15.57 17.48
CA THR A 16 18.64 -15.67 18.92
C THR A 16 17.39 -14.89 19.31
N ASP A 17 16.49 -15.52 20.06
CA ASP A 17 15.30 -14.84 20.57
C ASP A 17 15.65 -13.88 21.72
N SER A 18 14.67 -13.12 22.18
CA SER A 18 14.84 -12.12 23.24
C SER A 18 15.19 -12.72 24.60
N LYS A 19 15.08 -14.03 24.76
CA LYS A 19 15.41 -14.80 25.98
C LYS A 19 16.74 -15.54 25.88
N GLY A 20 17.48 -15.35 24.77
CA GLY A 20 18.79 -15.94 24.53
C GLY A 20 18.77 -17.35 23.94
N LYS A 21 17.63 -17.89 23.58
CA LYS A 21 17.54 -19.19 22.92
C LYS A 21 17.90 -19.08 21.45
N LYS A 22 18.74 -19.98 20.96
CA LYS A 22 19.23 -20.01 19.59
C LYS A 22 18.40 -20.95 18.71
N TYR A 23 18.21 -20.52 17.49
CA TYR A 23 17.51 -21.28 16.43
C TYR A 23 18.33 -21.22 15.15
N THR A 24 18.16 -22.23 14.31
CA THR A 24 18.68 -22.22 12.94
C THR A 24 17.50 -22.06 11.97
N VAL A 25 17.55 -20.99 11.19
CA VAL A 25 16.57 -20.75 10.14
C VAL A 25 17.23 -21.04 8.79
N ALA A 26 16.68 -22.02 8.08
CA ALA A 26 17.18 -22.39 6.76
C ALA A 26 16.73 -21.36 5.70
N GLU A 27 17.64 -21.04 4.80
CA GLU A 27 17.34 -20.25 3.61
C GLU A 27 17.22 -21.21 2.41
N THR A 28 16.08 -21.13 1.74
CA THR A 28 15.81 -22.01 0.59
C THR A 28 16.02 -21.33 -0.75
N ALA A 29 16.07 -20.01 -0.78
CA ALA A 29 16.33 -19.25 -1.98
C ALA A 29 17.85 -19.10 -2.21
N LEU A 30 18.30 -19.38 -3.42
CA LEU A 30 19.68 -19.11 -3.84
C LEU A 30 19.85 -17.62 -4.13
N PRO A 31 21.02 -17.03 -3.83
CA PRO A 31 21.32 -15.67 -4.21
C PRO A 31 21.27 -15.50 -5.73
N GLN A 32 20.68 -14.41 -6.17
CA GLN A 32 20.59 -14.05 -7.58
C GLN A 32 21.09 -12.63 -7.77
N MET A 33 21.71 -12.38 -8.90
CA MET A 33 22.12 -11.05 -9.32
C MET A 33 21.71 -10.81 -10.76
N ALA A 34 21.16 -9.65 -11.04
CA ALA A 34 20.88 -9.18 -12.38
C ALA A 34 21.42 -7.76 -12.55
N VAL A 35 21.88 -7.43 -13.74
CA VAL A 35 22.37 -6.11 -14.11
C VAL A 35 21.75 -5.72 -15.42
N ALA A 36 21.14 -4.52 -15.47
CA ALA A 36 20.67 -3.91 -16.69
C ALA A 36 21.60 -2.74 -17.06
N ILE A 37 21.91 -2.63 -18.35
CA ILE A 37 22.63 -1.48 -18.91
C ILE A 37 21.62 -0.73 -19.75
N ALA A 38 21.37 0.53 -19.38
CA ALA A 38 20.39 1.38 -20.04
C ALA A 38 21.05 2.32 -21.07
N GLY A 39 20.36 2.58 -22.14
CA GLY A 39 20.59 3.70 -23.04
C GLY A 39 19.61 4.84 -22.74
N ASP A 40 19.18 5.54 -23.77
CA ASP A 40 18.07 6.52 -23.72
C ASP A 40 16.75 5.74 -23.87
N GLU A 41 16.25 5.23 -22.74
CA GLU A 41 15.08 4.33 -22.71
C GLU A 41 13.75 5.07 -22.94
N ASN A 42 13.71 6.37 -22.68
CA ASN A 42 12.52 7.18 -22.83
C ASN A 42 12.55 8.09 -24.07
N GLU A 43 13.61 8.02 -24.86
CA GLU A 43 13.80 8.75 -26.12
C GLU A 43 13.73 10.28 -25.95
N ASP A 44 14.21 10.80 -24.83
CA ASP A 44 14.21 12.25 -24.58
C ASP A 44 15.51 12.95 -25.02
N GLY A 45 16.46 12.20 -25.55
CA GLY A 45 17.74 12.67 -26.06
C GLY A 45 18.84 12.78 -25.01
N ALA A 46 18.62 12.28 -23.80
CA ALA A 46 19.61 12.30 -22.73
C ALA A 46 19.57 10.99 -21.92
N VAL A 47 20.71 10.49 -21.52
CA VAL A 47 20.81 9.33 -20.61
C VAL A 47 20.97 9.82 -19.19
N ASN A 48 20.04 9.43 -18.32
CA ASN A 48 20.04 9.81 -16.91
C ASN A 48 19.47 8.69 -16.02
N TRP A 49 19.24 8.97 -14.72
CA TRP A 49 18.76 7.98 -13.77
C TRP A 49 17.38 7.39 -14.13
N GLN A 50 16.54 8.14 -14.88
CA GLN A 50 15.20 7.66 -15.28
C GLN A 50 15.31 6.49 -16.26
N ASP A 51 16.28 6.54 -17.16
CA ASP A 51 16.54 5.42 -18.08
C ASP A 51 16.99 4.17 -17.31
N GLY A 52 17.88 4.34 -16.35
CA GLY A 52 18.26 3.27 -15.44
C GLY A 52 17.08 2.72 -14.64
N ALA A 53 16.16 3.58 -14.20
CA ALA A 53 14.96 3.18 -13.49
C ALA A 53 13.98 2.40 -14.40
N ILE A 54 13.83 2.80 -15.65
CA ILE A 54 13.01 2.09 -16.64
C ILE A 54 13.57 0.69 -16.91
N ALA A 55 14.87 0.59 -17.19
CA ALA A 55 15.54 -0.69 -17.41
C ALA A 55 15.50 -1.60 -16.16
N TYR A 56 15.58 -1.01 -14.96
CA TYR A 56 15.52 -1.74 -13.71
C TYR A 56 14.17 -2.43 -13.47
N ARG A 57 13.07 -1.90 -14.00
CA ARG A 57 11.73 -2.51 -13.85
C ARG A 57 11.66 -3.95 -14.34
N ASP A 58 12.47 -4.30 -15.33
CA ASP A 58 12.48 -5.64 -15.93
C ASP A 58 13.22 -6.67 -15.06
N ILE A 59 14.08 -6.23 -14.16
CA ILE A 59 14.89 -7.09 -13.31
C ILE A 59 14.57 -6.96 -11.80
N MET A 60 13.79 -5.96 -11.42
CA MET A 60 13.44 -5.74 -10.01
C MET A 60 12.47 -6.82 -9.49
N ASN A 61 12.48 -7.01 -8.18
CA ASN A 61 11.48 -7.85 -7.54
C ASN A 61 10.15 -7.11 -7.47
N ASN A 62 9.10 -7.69 -8.03
CA ASN A 62 7.76 -7.15 -8.00
C ASN A 62 6.94 -7.80 -6.87
N PRO A 63 6.08 -7.06 -6.19
CA PRO A 63 5.16 -7.64 -5.22
C PRO A 63 4.27 -8.71 -5.85
N TYR A 64 3.95 -9.74 -5.07
CA TYR A 64 3.05 -10.81 -5.53
C TYR A 64 1.71 -10.25 -5.99
N LYS A 65 1.29 -10.58 -7.20
CA LYS A 65 0.07 -10.07 -7.87
C LYS A 65 0.01 -8.55 -8.00
N SER A 66 1.14 -7.88 -8.11
CA SER A 66 1.19 -6.41 -8.25
C SER A 66 0.55 -5.91 -9.54
N GLU A 67 0.50 -6.73 -10.57
CA GLU A 67 -0.15 -6.42 -11.85
C GLU A 67 -1.66 -6.19 -11.72
N GLU A 68 -2.27 -6.71 -10.66
CA GLU A 68 -3.70 -6.58 -10.39
C GLU A 68 -4.06 -5.28 -9.63
N VAL A 69 -3.07 -4.60 -9.06
CA VAL A 69 -3.30 -3.39 -8.25
C VAL A 69 -4.05 -2.28 -8.98
N PRO A 70 -3.78 -1.97 -10.26
CA PRO A 70 -4.51 -0.92 -10.98
C PRO A 70 -6.01 -1.18 -11.09
N GLU A 71 -6.46 -2.42 -11.06
CA GLU A 71 -7.88 -2.78 -11.15
C GLU A 71 -8.65 -2.51 -9.83
N LEU A 72 -7.96 -2.38 -8.72
CA LEU A 72 -8.53 -2.19 -7.39
C LEU A 72 -8.70 -0.69 -7.11
N VAL A 73 -9.76 -0.11 -7.63
CA VAL A 73 -9.98 1.34 -7.67
C VAL A 73 -10.41 1.91 -6.33
N ALA A 74 -11.35 1.25 -5.66
CA ALA A 74 -11.90 1.70 -4.39
C ALA A 74 -11.25 0.96 -3.22
N TRP A 75 -10.52 1.67 -2.39
CA TRP A 75 -9.97 1.14 -1.14
C TRP A 75 -10.90 1.49 0.02
N ARG A 76 -11.25 0.51 0.84
CA ARG A 76 -12.17 0.67 1.97
C ARG A 76 -11.66 -0.03 3.22
N ILE A 77 -12.06 0.49 4.39
CA ILE A 77 -11.80 -0.12 5.69
C ILE A 77 -13.14 -0.33 6.40
N ALA A 78 -13.55 -1.59 6.53
CA ALA A 78 -14.67 -1.94 7.39
C ALA A 78 -14.15 -2.17 8.82
N MET A 79 -14.49 -1.24 9.71
CA MET A 79 -13.99 -1.22 11.08
C MET A 79 -14.94 -1.93 12.03
N ASN A 80 -14.38 -2.78 12.89
CA ASN A 80 -15.06 -3.34 14.05
C ASN A 80 -14.18 -3.16 15.29
N PHE A 81 -14.77 -2.69 16.35
CA PHE A 81 -14.06 -2.33 17.57
C PHE A 81 -14.90 -2.64 18.82
N GLY A 82 -14.29 -3.22 19.81
CA GLY A 82 -14.88 -3.36 21.13
C GLY A 82 -16.13 -4.22 21.20
N SER A 83 -16.18 -5.36 20.54
CA SER A 83 -17.31 -6.30 20.53
C SER A 83 -18.64 -5.73 20.03
N GLN A 84 -18.63 -4.56 19.43
CA GLN A 84 -19.87 -3.84 19.05
C GLN A 84 -20.46 -4.31 17.72
N ALA A 85 -19.70 -5.07 16.93
CA ALA A 85 -20.12 -5.55 15.60
C ALA A 85 -20.72 -4.42 14.73
N GLN A 86 -19.99 -3.31 14.59
CA GLN A 86 -20.44 -2.16 13.81
C GLN A 86 -20.68 -2.52 12.34
N ASN A 87 -19.82 -3.39 11.80
CA ASN A 87 -19.89 -3.87 10.42
C ASN A 87 -19.83 -5.40 10.38
N PRO A 88 -20.94 -6.09 10.68
CA PRO A 88 -21.04 -7.53 10.42
C PRO A 88 -20.72 -7.85 8.97
N PHE A 89 -20.23 -9.04 8.69
CA PHE A 89 -19.76 -9.41 7.34
C PHE A 89 -20.83 -9.22 6.26
N LEU A 90 -22.07 -9.59 6.53
CA LEU A 90 -23.15 -9.41 5.55
C LEU A 90 -23.53 -7.93 5.35
N THR A 91 -23.37 -7.08 6.35
CA THR A 91 -23.51 -5.62 6.18
C THR A 91 -22.38 -5.07 5.30
N THR A 92 -21.15 -5.54 5.48
CA THR A 92 -20.02 -5.19 4.61
C THR A 92 -20.28 -5.63 3.17
N LEU A 93 -20.90 -6.78 2.95
CA LEU A 93 -21.34 -7.23 1.62
C LEU A 93 -22.35 -6.27 1.00
N ASP A 94 -23.35 -5.80 1.76
CA ASP A 94 -24.31 -4.82 1.27
C ASP A 94 -23.63 -3.52 0.85
N ASN A 95 -22.62 -3.09 1.59
CA ASN A 95 -21.81 -1.94 1.23
C ASN A 95 -20.98 -2.16 -0.03
N VAL A 96 -20.46 -3.37 -0.26
CA VAL A 96 -19.81 -3.74 -1.53
C VAL A 96 -20.75 -3.53 -2.70
N LYS A 97 -21.98 -4.03 -2.61
CA LYS A 97 -23.00 -3.87 -3.65
C LYS A 97 -23.36 -2.41 -3.88
N LYS A 98 -23.49 -1.64 -2.79
CA LYS A 98 -23.79 -0.21 -2.85
C LYS A 98 -22.69 0.57 -3.59
N VAL A 99 -21.42 0.32 -3.27
CA VAL A 99 -20.28 0.95 -3.95
C VAL A 99 -20.22 0.51 -5.42
N ALA A 100 -20.43 -0.77 -5.72
CA ALA A 100 -20.47 -1.27 -7.10
C ALA A 100 -21.52 -0.56 -7.95
N LEU A 101 -22.73 -0.36 -7.40
CA LEU A 101 -23.80 0.37 -8.09
C LEU A 101 -23.44 1.83 -8.39
N ASN A 102 -22.70 2.48 -7.51
CA ASN A 102 -22.30 3.89 -7.67
C ASN A 102 -21.02 4.07 -8.51
N THR A 103 -20.36 2.99 -8.91
CA THR A 103 -19.07 3.04 -9.62
C THR A 103 -19.07 2.21 -10.91
N ASP A 104 -20.22 1.75 -11.38
CA ASP A 104 -20.33 0.82 -12.51
C ASP A 104 -19.44 -0.43 -12.37
N GLY A 105 -19.31 -0.94 -11.13
CA GLY A 105 -18.59 -2.16 -10.85
C GLY A 105 -17.06 -2.02 -10.83
N LEU A 106 -16.52 -0.84 -10.58
CA LEU A 106 -15.08 -0.69 -10.36
C LEU A 106 -14.61 -1.55 -9.20
N GLY A 107 -13.42 -2.15 -9.36
CA GLY A 107 -12.83 -3.05 -8.38
C GLY A 107 -12.66 -2.39 -7.01
N GLN A 108 -12.88 -3.17 -5.96
CA GLN A 108 -12.77 -2.72 -4.58
C GLN A 108 -11.75 -3.55 -3.81
N SER A 109 -10.96 -2.90 -2.98
CA SER A 109 -10.10 -3.52 -1.98
C SER A 109 -10.68 -3.22 -0.59
N VAL A 110 -11.15 -4.24 0.10
CA VAL A 110 -11.86 -4.10 1.39
C VAL A 110 -11.01 -4.69 2.51
N LEU A 111 -10.48 -3.83 3.35
CA LEU A 111 -9.75 -4.20 4.56
C LEU A 111 -10.73 -4.41 5.71
N LEU A 112 -10.75 -5.63 6.24
CA LEU A 112 -11.52 -5.97 7.43
C LEU A 112 -10.68 -5.70 8.68
N LYS A 113 -10.83 -4.51 9.23
CA LYS A 113 -10.12 -4.10 10.44
C LYS A 113 -10.94 -4.47 11.66
N GLY A 114 -10.43 -5.41 12.45
CA GLY A 114 -11.17 -5.97 13.57
C GLY A 114 -12.09 -7.14 13.19
N TYR A 115 -11.67 -7.95 12.23
CA TYR A 115 -12.40 -9.13 11.75
C TYR A 115 -12.46 -10.28 12.77
N GLY A 116 -11.53 -10.31 13.69
CA GLY A 116 -11.33 -11.44 14.62
C GLY A 116 -11.64 -11.09 16.07
N ASN A 117 -11.89 -12.11 16.86
CA ASN A 117 -12.14 -12.04 18.29
C ASN A 117 -13.18 -10.95 18.66
N GLU A 118 -12.81 -9.97 19.47
CA GLU A 118 -13.68 -8.89 19.93
C GLU A 118 -13.49 -7.58 19.12
N GLY A 119 -12.83 -7.64 17.98
CA GLY A 119 -12.61 -6.48 17.11
C GLY A 119 -11.15 -6.08 16.94
N HIS A 120 -10.93 -4.83 16.55
CA HIS A 120 -9.60 -4.31 16.25
C HIS A 120 -8.66 -4.42 17.46
N ASP A 121 -7.48 -4.98 17.22
CA ASP A 121 -6.43 -5.21 18.20
C ASP A 121 -6.91 -6.01 19.44
N SER A 122 -7.75 -7.01 19.21
CA SER A 122 -8.18 -7.94 20.23
C SER A 122 -7.84 -9.36 19.80
N GLY A 123 -7.37 -10.19 20.74
CA GLY A 123 -7.10 -11.61 20.53
C GLY A 123 -5.97 -11.94 19.56
N HIS A 124 -5.27 -10.96 19.03
CA HIS A 124 -4.10 -11.23 18.20
C HIS A 124 -2.94 -11.76 19.05
N PRO A 125 -2.15 -12.71 18.51
CA PRO A 125 -2.07 -13.09 17.10
C PRO A 125 -2.89 -14.33 16.69
N ASP A 126 -4.02 -14.61 17.30
CA ASP A 126 -4.91 -15.72 16.91
C ASP A 126 -5.63 -15.38 15.59
N TYR A 127 -4.93 -15.42 14.47
CA TYR A 127 -5.40 -14.94 13.18
C TYR A 127 -6.64 -15.66 12.66
N GLY A 128 -6.83 -16.92 13.01
CA GLY A 128 -7.98 -17.72 12.59
C GLY A 128 -9.20 -17.59 13.53
N ASP A 129 -9.15 -16.77 14.56
CA ASP A 129 -10.28 -16.57 15.47
C ASP A 129 -11.22 -15.51 14.88
N ILE A 130 -12.02 -15.92 13.89
CA ILE A 130 -12.94 -15.05 13.18
C ILE A 130 -14.12 -14.67 14.09
N GLY A 131 -14.46 -13.38 14.14
CA GLY A 131 -15.45 -12.82 15.05
C GLY A 131 -16.84 -13.43 14.92
N GLN A 132 -17.31 -14.13 15.95
CA GLN A 132 -18.64 -14.76 15.93
C GLN A 132 -19.76 -13.73 15.89
N ARG A 133 -19.60 -12.61 16.56
CA ARG A 133 -20.58 -11.50 16.54
C ARG A 133 -20.70 -10.84 15.17
N LEU A 134 -19.69 -10.99 14.31
CA LEU A 134 -19.70 -10.50 12.93
C LEU A 134 -20.36 -11.46 11.95
N GLY A 135 -20.66 -12.69 12.38
CA GLY A 135 -21.23 -13.75 11.58
C GLY A 135 -20.33 -14.98 11.43
N GLY A 136 -19.14 -14.97 12.02
CA GLY A 136 -18.21 -16.09 11.97
C GLY A 136 -17.63 -16.38 10.58
N ALA A 137 -16.97 -17.51 10.44
CA ALA A 137 -16.35 -17.91 9.19
C ALA A 137 -17.35 -18.09 8.03
N ASP A 138 -18.55 -18.58 8.33
CA ASP A 138 -19.57 -18.83 7.31
C ASP A 138 -20.02 -17.54 6.61
N ASP A 139 -20.37 -16.51 7.40
CA ASP A 139 -20.77 -15.22 6.85
C ASP A 139 -19.57 -14.49 6.22
N MET A 140 -18.38 -14.63 6.76
CA MET A 140 -17.17 -14.06 6.16
C MET A 140 -16.91 -14.66 4.76
N ASN A 141 -17.01 -15.97 4.61
CA ASN A 141 -16.84 -16.62 3.32
C ASN A 141 -17.95 -16.24 2.35
N THR A 142 -19.22 -16.21 2.81
CA THR A 142 -20.33 -15.72 1.99
C THR A 142 -20.08 -14.30 1.47
N MET A 143 -19.65 -13.40 2.35
CA MET A 143 -19.29 -12.03 1.95
C MET A 143 -18.20 -12.00 0.88
N MET A 144 -17.13 -12.79 1.05
CA MET A 144 -16.01 -12.81 0.09
C MET A 144 -16.42 -13.42 -1.25
N GLU A 145 -17.14 -14.54 -1.24
CA GLU A 145 -17.63 -15.21 -2.45
C GLU A 145 -18.62 -14.33 -3.23
N GLU A 146 -19.65 -13.82 -2.56
CA GLU A 146 -20.63 -12.96 -3.20
C GLU A 146 -20.04 -11.59 -3.58
N GLY A 147 -19.20 -11.00 -2.73
CA GLY A 147 -18.55 -9.72 -3.01
C GLY A 147 -17.61 -9.76 -4.21
N SER A 148 -16.97 -10.89 -4.46
CA SER A 148 -16.07 -11.06 -5.62
C SER A 148 -16.83 -10.90 -6.96
N LYS A 149 -18.11 -11.24 -7.00
CA LYS A 149 -18.96 -11.04 -8.17
C LYS A 149 -19.20 -9.57 -8.52
N TYR A 150 -18.95 -8.68 -7.57
CA TYR A 150 -19.01 -7.22 -7.72
C TYR A 150 -17.64 -6.58 -7.82
N GLY A 151 -16.59 -7.38 -8.07
CA GLY A 151 -15.22 -6.89 -8.19
C GLY A 151 -14.52 -6.58 -6.87
N ALA A 152 -15.09 -6.98 -5.73
CA ALA A 152 -14.46 -6.76 -4.43
C ALA A 152 -13.48 -7.88 -4.07
N ARG A 153 -12.35 -7.48 -3.49
CA ARG A 153 -11.36 -8.35 -2.88
C ARG A 153 -11.17 -7.95 -1.43
N PHE A 154 -10.97 -8.93 -0.57
CA PHE A 154 -10.98 -8.76 0.86
C PHE A 154 -9.65 -9.17 1.47
N GLY A 155 -9.26 -8.45 2.50
CA GLY A 155 -8.14 -8.80 3.34
C GLY A 155 -8.39 -8.47 4.79
N VAL A 156 -7.53 -8.96 5.66
CA VAL A 156 -7.64 -8.77 7.10
C VAL A 156 -6.46 -7.98 7.64
N HIS A 157 -6.76 -7.14 8.61
CA HIS A 157 -5.75 -6.44 9.41
C HIS A 157 -5.27 -7.37 10.52
N VAL A 158 -3.97 -7.60 10.57
CA VAL A 158 -3.33 -8.38 11.62
C VAL A 158 -2.21 -7.60 12.26
N ASN A 159 -2.06 -7.73 13.57
CA ASN A 159 -0.89 -7.29 14.30
C ASN A 159 0.04 -8.49 14.50
N ALA A 160 1.25 -8.41 13.97
CA ALA A 160 2.26 -9.46 14.06
C ALA A 160 3.43 -9.08 15.00
N SER A 161 3.38 -7.91 15.60
CA SER A 161 4.41 -7.37 16.50
C SER A 161 3.97 -7.33 17.95
N GLU A 162 2.66 -7.31 18.17
CA GLU A 162 2.05 -7.23 19.50
C GLU A 162 0.99 -8.30 19.66
N MET A 163 0.81 -8.77 20.87
CA MET A 163 -0.21 -9.72 21.25
C MET A 163 -0.97 -9.23 22.47
N TYR A 164 -2.15 -9.81 22.66
CA TYR A 164 -3.06 -9.46 23.75
C TYR A 164 -3.26 -10.62 24.71
N PRO A 165 -3.46 -10.35 26.01
CA PRO A 165 -3.52 -11.40 27.03
C PRO A 165 -4.60 -12.46 26.81
N GLU A 166 -5.70 -12.10 26.15
CA GLU A 166 -6.81 -13.02 25.86
C GLU A 166 -6.51 -13.98 24.69
N ALA A 167 -5.45 -13.75 23.92
CA ALA A 167 -5.07 -14.63 22.83
C ALA A 167 -4.62 -16.01 23.34
N LYS A 168 -5.04 -17.08 22.68
CA LYS A 168 -4.58 -18.45 22.98
C LYS A 168 -3.07 -18.62 22.79
N ALA A 169 -2.51 -17.87 21.85
CA ALA A 169 -1.08 -17.86 21.58
C ALA A 169 -0.26 -17.11 22.63
N PHE A 170 -0.90 -16.36 23.53
CA PHE A 170 -0.20 -15.64 24.59
C PHE A 170 0.51 -16.63 25.54
N SER A 171 1.81 -16.55 25.61
CA SER A 171 2.65 -17.43 26.42
C SER A 171 3.99 -16.77 26.75
N GLU A 172 4.69 -17.30 27.74
CA GLU A 172 6.05 -16.86 28.09
C GLU A 172 7.04 -17.04 26.93
N ASP A 173 6.86 -18.04 26.09
CA ASP A 173 7.71 -18.25 24.91
C ASP A 173 7.48 -17.19 23.82
N MET A 174 6.23 -16.73 23.69
CA MET A 174 5.84 -15.69 22.72
C MET A 174 6.21 -14.28 23.17
N VAL A 175 6.33 -14.06 24.46
CA VAL A 175 6.61 -12.74 25.02
C VAL A 175 8.01 -12.27 24.64
N ARG A 176 8.09 -11.06 24.10
CA ARG A 176 9.36 -10.36 23.87
C ARG A 176 9.86 -9.74 25.17
N ARG A 177 11.10 -10.03 25.51
CA ARG A 177 11.78 -9.43 26.66
C ARG A 177 12.70 -8.30 26.20
N ASN A 178 12.71 -7.19 26.94
CA ASN A 178 13.68 -6.14 26.75
C ASN A 178 15.05 -6.53 27.36
N SER A 179 16.05 -5.68 27.22
CA SER A 179 17.41 -5.94 27.70
C SER A 179 17.53 -6.14 29.20
N THR A 180 16.55 -5.69 29.98
CA THR A 180 16.48 -5.87 31.43
C THR A 180 15.65 -7.07 31.86
N GLY A 181 15.11 -7.83 30.89
CA GLY A 181 14.22 -8.98 31.11
C GLY A 181 12.77 -8.62 31.37
N GLY A 182 12.40 -7.35 31.32
CA GLY A 182 11.02 -6.88 31.43
C GLY A 182 10.21 -7.11 30.15
N LEU A 183 8.89 -6.92 30.25
CA LEU A 183 8.00 -6.95 29.08
C LEU A 183 8.24 -5.76 28.16
N SER A 184 8.11 -5.98 26.86
CA SER A 184 7.96 -4.89 25.88
C SER A 184 6.47 -4.61 25.73
N TYR A 185 6.05 -3.41 26.08
CA TYR A 185 4.66 -3.00 25.92
C TYR A 185 4.48 -2.25 24.59
N GLY A 186 3.37 -2.53 23.94
CA GLY A 186 2.95 -1.87 22.73
C GLY A 186 1.78 -0.91 22.96
N TRP A 187 0.96 -0.75 21.95
CA TRP A 187 -0.20 0.13 21.98
C TRP A 187 -1.32 -0.46 22.85
N ASN A 188 -2.22 0.36 23.35
CA ASN A 188 -3.36 -0.06 24.17
C ASN A 188 -4.65 0.60 23.71
N TRP A 189 -5.34 -0.05 22.80
CA TRP A 189 -6.68 0.38 22.39
C TRP A 189 -7.75 -0.09 23.40
N LEU A 190 -7.99 -1.40 23.48
CA LEU A 190 -8.88 -2.03 24.45
C LEU A 190 -8.08 -2.64 25.60
N ASP A 191 -7.07 -3.40 25.24
CA ASP A 191 -6.16 -4.08 26.15
C ASP A 191 -4.71 -3.64 25.90
N GLN A 192 -3.85 -3.91 26.85
CA GLN A 192 -2.43 -3.63 26.72
C GLN A 192 -1.77 -4.62 25.78
N GLY A 193 -1.28 -4.13 24.65
CA GLY A 193 -0.42 -4.90 23.75
C GLY A 193 0.91 -5.25 24.42
N VAL A 194 1.35 -6.49 24.25
CA VAL A 194 2.65 -6.99 24.68
C VAL A 194 3.43 -7.45 23.47
N GLY A 195 4.68 -7.03 23.35
CA GLY A 195 5.52 -7.35 22.21
C GLY A 195 5.67 -8.86 21.98
N ILE A 196 5.51 -9.27 20.73
CA ILE A 196 5.78 -10.64 20.27
C ILE A 196 7.29 -10.78 20.05
N ASP A 197 7.87 -11.88 20.53
CA ASP A 197 9.21 -12.29 20.14
C ASP A 197 9.19 -12.82 18.69
N GLY A 198 9.49 -11.95 17.73
CA GLY A 198 9.39 -12.27 16.31
C GLY A 198 10.30 -13.40 15.86
N ILE A 199 11.48 -13.54 16.49
CA ILE A 199 12.41 -14.65 16.19
C ILE A 199 11.82 -15.98 16.67
N TYR A 200 11.30 -16.04 17.89
CA TYR A 200 10.62 -17.22 18.37
C TYR A 200 9.42 -17.57 17.48
N ASP A 201 8.60 -16.59 17.18
CA ASP A 201 7.38 -16.76 16.38
C ASP A 201 7.66 -17.34 14.98
N LEU A 202 8.71 -16.84 14.35
CA LEU A 202 9.18 -17.36 13.05
C LEU A 202 9.80 -18.76 13.19
N ALA A 203 10.82 -18.89 14.05
CA ALA A 203 11.67 -20.07 14.10
C ALA A 203 10.98 -21.29 14.73
N SER A 204 10.02 -21.08 15.63
CA SER A 204 9.22 -22.16 16.22
C SER A 204 8.17 -22.74 15.27
N GLY A 205 7.84 -22.05 14.19
CA GLY A 205 6.74 -22.40 13.31
C GLY A 205 5.36 -21.93 13.77
N MET A 206 5.26 -21.26 14.91
CA MET A 206 3.98 -20.81 15.47
C MET A 206 3.27 -19.81 14.57
N ARG A 207 4.01 -18.87 13.97
CA ARG A 207 3.46 -17.93 12.98
C ARG A 207 2.86 -18.65 11.77
N LYS A 208 3.60 -19.59 11.20
CA LYS A 208 3.13 -20.42 10.09
C LYS A 208 1.85 -21.18 10.45
N SER A 209 1.81 -21.74 11.63
CA SER A 209 0.63 -22.49 12.13
C SER A 209 -0.61 -21.61 12.24
N ARG A 210 -0.47 -20.38 12.74
CA ARG A 210 -1.60 -19.45 12.86
C ARG A 210 -2.11 -18.95 11.50
N PHE A 211 -1.22 -18.69 10.55
CA PHE A 211 -1.65 -18.39 9.17
C PHE A 211 -2.32 -19.60 8.51
N ALA A 212 -1.82 -20.81 8.76
CA ALA A 212 -2.45 -22.02 8.25
C ALA A 212 -3.85 -22.23 8.83
N ASP A 213 -4.07 -21.90 10.11
CA ASP A 213 -5.40 -21.95 10.73
C ASP A 213 -6.35 -20.96 10.04
N LEU A 214 -5.94 -19.71 9.82
CA LEU A 214 -6.74 -18.75 9.05
C LEU A 214 -7.04 -19.27 7.65
N LYS A 215 -6.02 -19.76 6.94
CA LYS A 215 -6.18 -20.31 5.58
C LYS A 215 -7.17 -21.46 5.53
N SER A 216 -7.17 -22.33 6.53
CA SER A 216 -8.11 -23.45 6.61
C SER A 216 -9.58 -23.00 6.70
N LYS A 217 -9.83 -21.80 7.24
CA LYS A 217 -11.17 -21.23 7.43
C LYS A 217 -11.66 -20.38 6.25
N VAL A 218 -10.75 -19.68 5.56
CA VAL A 218 -11.11 -18.76 4.48
C VAL A 218 -10.85 -19.34 3.08
N GLY A 219 -10.10 -20.44 2.98
CA GLY A 219 -9.77 -21.05 1.68
C GLY A 219 -9.07 -20.08 0.75
N ASP A 220 -9.52 -20.03 -0.51
CA ASP A 220 -9.01 -19.12 -1.53
C ASP A 220 -9.83 -17.82 -1.66
N ASN A 221 -10.76 -17.58 -0.76
CA ASN A 221 -11.66 -16.42 -0.82
C ASN A 221 -10.98 -15.11 -0.43
N MET A 222 -9.95 -15.16 0.42
CA MET A 222 -9.26 -13.97 0.90
C MET A 222 -8.08 -13.61 -0.01
N ASP A 223 -7.87 -12.32 -0.25
CA ASP A 223 -6.90 -11.82 -1.21
C ASP A 223 -5.62 -11.27 -0.57
N PHE A 224 -5.70 -10.61 0.60
CA PHE A 224 -4.54 -9.96 1.19
C PHE A 224 -4.51 -9.97 2.71
N ILE A 225 -3.31 -9.78 3.23
CA ILE A 225 -3.04 -9.50 4.66
C ILE A 225 -2.51 -8.07 4.76
N TYR A 226 -3.05 -7.29 5.67
CA TYR A 226 -2.50 -6.00 6.08
C TYR A 226 -1.78 -6.18 7.43
N LEU A 227 -0.47 -5.95 7.41
CA LEU A 227 0.38 -6.03 8.61
C LEU A 227 0.46 -4.67 9.28
N ASP A 228 -0.08 -4.59 10.48
CA ASP A 228 0.06 -3.44 11.36
C ASP A 228 1.37 -3.51 12.14
N VAL A 229 1.99 -2.36 12.39
CA VAL A 229 3.23 -2.22 13.20
C VAL A 229 4.38 -3.14 12.73
N TRP A 230 4.41 -3.53 11.48
CA TRP A 230 5.43 -4.39 10.91
C TRP A 230 6.36 -3.64 9.96
N GLY A 231 7.65 -4.01 9.96
CA GLY A 231 8.65 -3.38 9.08
C GLY A 231 9.27 -2.10 9.66
N ASN A 232 9.11 -1.89 10.95
CA ASN A 232 9.85 -0.87 11.71
C ASN A 232 11.02 -1.53 12.47
N ASN A 233 11.86 -0.74 13.14
CA ASN A 233 13.04 -1.22 13.86
C ASN A 233 12.76 -2.20 15.01
N THR A 234 11.51 -2.49 15.33
CA THR A 234 11.13 -3.43 16.37
C THR A 234 10.59 -4.74 15.83
N SER A 235 10.29 -4.81 14.54
CA SER A 235 9.71 -5.99 13.91
C SER A 235 10.12 -6.08 12.44
N GLY A 236 11.13 -6.89 12.15
CA GLY A 236 11.48 -7.29 10.80
C GLY A 236 12.12 -6.24 9.89
N ALA A 237 12.67 -5.16 10.43
CA ALA A 237 13.25 -4.09 9.60
C ALA A 237 14.77 -4.15 9.42
N GLU A 238 15.48 -4.82 10.33
CA GLU A 238 16.92 -4.56 10.53
C GLU A 238 17.81 -4.96 9.36
N ASP A 239 17.60 -6.12 8.76
CA ASP A 239 18.35 -6.56 7.58
C ASP A 239 17.47 -7.10 6.46
N SER A 240 16.20 -6.81 6.56
CA SER A 240 15.15 -7.20 5.60
C SER A 240 14.91 -8.72 5.44
N TRP A 241 15.73 -9.60 6.05
CA TRP A 241 15.53 -11.04 5.91
C TRP A 241 14.27 -11.54 6.62
N GLU A 242 13.97 -11.01 7.79
CA GLU A 242 12.78 -11.38 8.56
C GLU A 242 11.50 -10.85 7.90
N THR A 243 11.52 -9.62 7.37
CA THR A 243 10.44 -9.08 6.55
C THR A 243 10.21 -9.91 5.31
N ARG A 244 11.29 -10.33 4.65
CA ARG A 244 11.20 -11.23 3.49
C ARG A 244 10.57 -12.58 3.84
N LYS A 245 10.93 -13.17 4.98
CA LYS A 245 10.30 -14.42 5.46
C LYS A 245 8.81 -14.26 5.71
N MET A 246 8.39 -13.14 6.30
CA MET A 246 6.98 -12.82 6.49
C MET A 246 6.25 -12.71 5.15
N SER A 247 6.80 -11.97 4.20
CA SER A 247 6.24 -11.80 2.87
C SER A 247 6.07 -13.14 2.14
N GLN A 248 7.09 -13.98 2.17
CA GLN A 248 7.06 -15.32 1.57
C GLN A 248 5.96 -16.18 2.19
N MET A 249 5.83 -16.16 3.51
CA MET A 249 4.81 -16.92 4.23
C MET A 249 3.39 -16.49 3.85
N ILE A 250 3.15 -15.19 3.74
CA ILE A 250 1.87 -14.63 3.31
C ILE A 250 1.58 -15.02 1.86
N ASN A 251 2.55 -14.82 0.96
CA ASN A 251 2.38 -15.12 -0.45
C ASN A 251 2.18 -16.62 -0.73
N GLN A 252 2.80 -17.49 0.06
CA GLN A 252 2.62 -18.95 -0.04
C GLN A 252 1.19 -19.39 0.27
N ASN A 253 0.43 -18.60 1.01
CA ASN A 253 -1.00 -18.82 1.22
C ASN A 253 -1.88 -18.27 0.09
N GLY A 254 -1.30 -17.67 -0.95
CA GLY A 254 -2.02 -17.05 -2.04
C GLY A 254 -2.47 -15.61 -1.77
N TRP A 255 -1.97 -15.00 -0.69
CA TRP A 255 -2.34 -13.64 -0.27
C TRP A 255 -1.29 -12.62 -0.69
N ARG A 256 -1.76 -11.46 -1.12
CA ARG A 256 -0.92 -10.27 -1.29
C ARG A 256 -0.56 -9.70 0.08
N MET A 257 0.63 -9.15 0.19
CA MET A 257 1.06 -8.45 1.38
C MET A 257 0.80 -6.95 1.25
N THR A 258 0.21 -6.38 2.28
CA THR A 258 0.07 -4.94 2.48
C THR A 258 0.57 -4.56 3.87
N THR A 259 1.00 -3.34 4.08
CA THR A 259 1.64 -2.95 5.34
C THR A 259 1.28 -1.54 5.78
N GLU A 260 1.33 -1.31 7.08
CA GLU A 260 1.32 0.04 7.63
C GLU A 260 2.66 0.74 7.38
N TRP A 261 3.76 0.11 7.79
CA TRP A 261 5.12 0.65 7.70
C TRP A 261 5.90 -0.02 6.57
N GLY A 262 7.03 0.60 6.22
CA GLY A 262 8.06 -0.22 5.84
C GLY A 262 8.85 -0.11 4.59
N SER A 263 9.95 0.60 4.69
CA SER A 263 11.02 0.48 3.72
C SER A 263 11.49 -0.97 3.54
N GLY A 264 11.50 -1.79 4.60
CA GLY A 264 11.82 -3.22 4.53
C GLY A 264 10.87 -4.07 3.68
N ASN A 265 9.68 -3.58 3.42
CA ASN A 265 8.65 -4.27 2.63
C ASN A 265 8.46 -3.66 1.22
N GLU A 266 9.37 -2.79 0.79
CA GLU A 266 9.21 -2.03 -0.46
C GLU A 266 8.98 -2.92 -1.68
N TYR A 267 9.70 -4.02 -1.77
CA TYR A 267 9.64 -4.92 -2.92
C TYR A 267 8.61 -6.06 -2.78
N ASP A 268 7.92 -6.14 -1.66
CA ASP A 268 7.02 -7.26 -1.36
C ASP A 268 5.56 -6.85 -1.15
N SER A 269 5.30 -5.55 -0.89
CA SER A 269 3.96 -5.07 -0.58
C SER A 269 3.28 -4.38 -1.76
N THR A 270 1.98 -4.63 -1.93
CA THR A 270 1.14 -3.97 -2.94
C THR A 270 0.46 -2.71 -2.40
N PHE A 271 0.51 -2.48 -1.10
CA PHE A 271 0.02 -1.27 -0.44
C PHE A 271 0.90 -0.97 0.77
N GLN A 272 1.29 0.27 0.92
CA GLN A 272 1.96 0.79 2.11
C GLN A 272 1.26 2.05 2.59
N HIS A 273 0.69 1.99 3.78
CA HIS A 273 -0.08 3.07 4.35
C HIS A 273 0.70 4.40 4.37
N TRP A 274 1.95 4.36 4.84
CA TRP A 274 2.80 5.53 4.97
C TRP A 274 3.85 5.69 3.87
N ALA A 275 3.62 5.12 2.68
CA ALA A 275 4.62 5.16 1.61
C ALA A 275 5.02 6.59 1.19
N ALA A 276 4.09 7.54 1.26
CA ALA A 276 4.38 8.94 0.96
C ALA A 276 5.35 9.60 1.93
N ASP A 277 5.50 9.02 3.12
CA ASP A 277 6.29 9.57 4.23
C ASP A 277 7.57 8.81 4.50
N LEU A 278 7.87 7.80 3.70
CA LEU A 278 9.05 6.98 3.92
C LEU A 278 10.34 7.80 3.79
N THR A 279 11.23 7.55 4.72
CA THR A 279 12.53 8.22 4.82
C THR A 279 13.63 7.31 4.31
N TYR A 280 13.53 6.87 3.07
CA TYR A 280 14.57 6.06 2.44
C TYR A 280 15.92 6.78 2.51
N GLY A 281 16.89 6.18 3.16
CA GLY A 281 18.19 6.79 3.34
C GLY A 281 18.27 7.84 4.47
N GLY A 282 17.23 7.95 5.31
CA GLY A 282 17.19 8.85 6.46
C GLY A 282 16.24 10.04 6.30
N SER A 283 16.03 10.77 7.38
CA SER A 283 15.05 11.86 7.42
C SER A 283 15.33 13.00 6.43
N ALA A 284 16.60 13.26 6.12
CA ALA A 284 17.00 14.27 5.14
C ALA A 284 16.56 13.90 3.70
N MET A 285 16.32 12.62 3.45
CA MET A 285 15.94 12.09 2.14
C MET A 285 14.43 11.88 2.00
N LYS A 286 13.70 12.27 3.02
CA LYS A 286 12.24 12.15 3.01
C LYS A 286 11.63 12.94 1.85
N GLY A 287 10.78 12.30 1.10
CA GLY A 287 10.17 12.88 -0.10
C GLY A 287 10.99 12.64 -1.38
N GLU A 288 12.29 12.82 -1.38
CA GLU A 288 13.15 12.62 -2.57
C GLU A 288 13.17 11.15 -3.01
N ASN A 289 13.63 10.27 -2.12
CA ASN A 289 13.67 8.84 -2.43
C ASN A 289 12.27 8.25 -2.64
N SER A 290 11.27 8.77 -1.94
CA SER A 290 9.87 8.42 -2.18
C SER A 290 9.44 8.74 -3.62
N GLN A 291 9.87 9.85 -4.19
CA GLN A 291 9.57 10.20 -5.58
C GLN A 291 10.25 9.26 -6.58
N VAL A 292 11.51 8.87 -6.33
CA VAL A 292 12.21 7.88 -7.15
C VAL A 292 11.50 6.53 -7.10
N MET A 293 11.08 6.10 -5.92
CA MET A 293 10.34 4.85 -5.77
C MET A 293 8.98 4.88 -6.44
N ARG A 294 8.31 6.04 -6.46
CA ARG A 294 7.08 6.23 -7.22
C ARG A 294 7.31 6.16 -8.72
N PHE A 295 8.41 6.71 -9.22
CA PHE A 295 8.82 6.53 -10.61
C PHE A 295 8.93 5.05 -10.99
N LEU A 296 9.54 4.25 -10.11
CA LEU A 296 9.69 2.81 -10.33
C LEU A 296 8.37 2.05 -10.27
N ARG A 297 7.45 2.43 -9.36
CA ARG A 297 6.38 1.54 -8.89
C ARG A 297 4.96 2.10 -8.98
N ASN A 298 4.72 3.19 -9.67
CA ASN A 298 3.41 3.85 -9.67
C ASN A 298 2.23 2.93 -10.02
N HIS A 299 2.48 1.86 -10.75
CA HIS A 299 1.46 0.91 -11.22
C HIS A 299 1.37 -0.38 -10.39
N GLN A 300 2.25 -0.57 -9.41
CA GLN A 300 2.37 -1.83 -8.66
C GLN A 300 2.03 -1.69 -7.18
N LYS A 301 1.88 -0.48 -6.70
CA LYS A 301 1.72 -0.21 -5.29
C LYS A 301 0.81 0.97 -5.04
N ASP A 302 -0.12 0.77 -4.13
CA ASP A 302 -0.90 1.85 -3.56
C ASP A 302 -0.32 2.35 -2.25
N SER A 303 -0.68 3.58 -1.92
CA SER A 303 -0.39 4.18 -0.63
C SER A 303 -1.52 5.08 -0.20
N TRP A 304 -1.64 5.30 1.09
CA TRP A 304 -2.51 6.33 1.61
C TRP A 304 -1.78 7.67 1.62
N VAL A 305 -2.39 8.66 1.03
CA VAL A 305 -1.96 10.06 1.10
C VAL A 305 -3.16 10.82 1.61
N GLY A 306 -3.15 11.27 2.82
CA GLY A 306 -4.29 11.98 3.20
C GLY A 306 -4.42 12.33 4.65
N ASP A 307 -5.41 11.92 5.38
CA ASP A 307 -5.89 12.47 6.65
C ASP A 307 -4.90 12.61 7.80
N TYR A 308 -3.81 11.91 7.71
CA TYR A 308 -2.64 12.24 8.49
C TYR A 308 -1.70 13.03 7.59
N PRO A 309 -1.62 14.35 7.77
CA PRO A 309 -0.43 15.06 7.41
C PRO A 309 0.65 14.45 8.27
N SER A 310 1.19 13.31 7.83
CA SER A 310 2.04 12.53 8.64
C SER A 310 3.22 13.38 9.00
N TYR A 311 3.22 13.74 10.24
CA TYR A 311 4.36 14.44 10.81
C TYR A 311 4.84 15.64 9.96
N GLY A 312 3.89 16.34 9.37
CA GLY A 312 4.12 17.57 8.64
C GLY A 312 4.61 17.42 7.19
N GLN A 313 4.50 16.24 6.58
CA GLN A 313 5.17 15.97 5.31
C GLN A 313 4.28 15.43 4.18
N ALA A 314 3.01 15.20 4.39
CA ALA A 314 2.02 15.06 3.31
C ALA A 314 2.00 16.31 2.41
N ALA A 315 2.80 17.27 2.79
CA ALA A 315 3.07 18.49 2.08
C ALA A 315 3.48 18.30 0.62
N ASN A 316 4.08 17.19 0.29
CA ASN A 316 4.68 17.02 -1.02
C ASN A 316 3.66 16.71 -2.11
N ALA A 317 2.38 16.47 -1.75
CA ALA A 317 1.29 16.27 -2.69
C ALA A 317 1.76 15.57 -3.98
N PRO A 318 2.19 14.30 -3.91
CA PRO A 318 2.83 13.62 -5.02
C PRO A 318 1.88 13.50 -6.22
N LEU A 319 2.31 13.89 -7.40
CA LEU A 319 1.45 13.93 -8.59
C LEU A 319 0.90 12.55 -8.99
N LEU A 320 1.64 11.49 -8.77
CA LEU A 320 1.13 10.14 -9.02
C LEU A 320 0.13 9.68 -7.96
N GLY A 321 -0.01 10.45 -6.89
CA GLY A 321 -1.07 10.29 -5.92
C GLY A 321 -0.88 9.16 -4.93
N GLY A 322 -1.95 8.83 -4.35
CA GLY A 322 -2.26 7.82 -3.34
C GLY A 322 -3.73 8.02 -3.01
N TYR A 323 -4.26 7.18 -2.15
CA TYR A 323 -5.65 7.35 -1.73
C TYR A 323 -5.78 8.50 -0.75
N SER A 324 -6.74 9.38 -1.01
CA SER A 324 -7.27 10.28 0.00
C SER A 324 -8.44 9.59 0.68
N MET A 325 -8.16 8.70 1.64
CA MET A 325 -9.17 7.81 2.19
C MET A 325 -10.15 8.57 3.08
N LYS A 326 -11.34 8.78 2.57
CA LYS A 326 -12.50 9.08 3.40
C LYS A 326 -13.37 7.85 3.48
N ASP A 327 -13.16 7.06 4.50
CA ASP A 327 -13.95 5.88 4.74
C ASP A 327 -15.36 6.22 5.25
N PHE A 328 -16.26 5.26 5.20
CA PHE A 328 -17.64 5.41 5.67
C PHE A 328 -18.11 4.27 6.59
N GLU A 329 -17.20 3.38 6.93
CA GLU A 329 -17.49 2.17 7.71
C GLU A 329 -16.78 2.19 9.08
N GLY A 330 -16.69 3.36 9.67
CA GLY A 330 -16.30 3.56 11.07
C GLY A 330 -14.83 3.83 11.34
N TRP A 331 -13.95 3.68 10.36
CA TRP A 331 -12.54 4.03 10.56
C TRP A 331 -12.41 5.51 10.93
N GLN A 332 -11.75 5.79 12.04
CA GLN A 332 -11.62 7.14 12.60
C GLN A 332 -12.98 7.85 12.84
N GLY A 333 -14.02 7.08 13.14
CA GLY A 333 -15.35 7.61 13.41
C GLY A 333 -16.12 8.08 12.17
N ARG A 334 -15.63 7.81 10.97
CA ARG A 334 -16.26 8.26 9.72
C ARG A 334 -17.38 7.33 9.30
N ASN A 335 -18.52 7.92 8.95
CA ASN A 335 -19.72 7.21 8.52
C ASN A 335 -20.46 7.93 7.39
N ASP A 336 -19.82 8.83 6.68
CA ASP A 336 -20.43 9.64 5.62
C ASP A 336 -20.16 9.00 4.25
N TYR A 337 -21.14 8.25 3.75
CA TYR A 337 -21.06 7.62 2.44
C TYR A 337 -20.99 8.61 1.27
N ALA A 338 -21.73 9.72 1.35
CA ALA A 338 -21.69 10.72 0.28
C ALA A 338 -20.31 11.38 0.17
N ALA A 339 -19.69 11.67 1.32
CA ALA A 339 -18.31 12.17 1.34
C ALA A 339 -17.30 11.15 0.80
N TYR A 340 -17.50 9.85 1.10
CA TYR A 340 -16.67 8.79 0.55
C TYR A 340 -16.75 8.72 -0.98
N ILE A 341 -17.95 8.70 -1.54
CA ILE A 341 -18.16 8.67 -3.01
C ILE A 341 -17.62 9.93 -3.68
N LYS A 342 -17.84 11.09 -3.08
CA LYS A 342 -17.25 12.34 -3.60
C LYS A 342 -15.73 12.24 -3.65
N ASN A 343 -15.10 11.78 -2.57
CA ASN A 343 -13.65 11.62 -2.51
C ASN A 343 -13.13 10.60 -3.54
N LEU A 344 -13.84 9.49 -3.72
CA LEU A 344 -13.51 8.49 -4.72
C LEU A 344 -13.39 9.11 -6.12
N TYR A 345 -14.37 9.88 -6.54
CA TYR A 345 -14.39 10.52 -7.85
C TYR A 345 -13.44 11.69 -8.00
N THR A 346 -13.19 12.44 -6.94
CA THR A 346 -12.30 13.61 -7.01
C THR A 346 -10.82 13.25 -6.90
N HIS A 347 -10.50 12.09 -6.30
CA HIS A 347 -9.11 11.71 -6.04
C HIS A 347 -8.76 10.32 -6.55
N ASP A 348 -9.47 9.29 -6.09
CA ASP A 348 -8.99 7.92 -6.19
C ASP A 348 -9.12 7.37 -7.62
N VAL A 349 -10.22 7.65 -8.30
CA VAL A 349 -10.44 7.22 -9.69
C VAL A 349 -9.37 7.78 -10.62
N SER A 350 -9.05 9.05 -10.50
CA SER A 350 -8.00 9.69 -11.29
C SER A 350 -6.62 9.10 -11.00
N THR A 351 -6.33 8.84 -9.75
CA THR A 351 -5.08 8.20 -9.33
C THR A 351 -4.95 6.79 -9.91
N LYS A 352 -6.03 6.02 -9.88
CA LYS A 352 -6.05 4.68 -10.46
C LYS A 352 -5.93 4.68 -11.97
N PHE A 353 -6.55 5.63 -12.64
CA PHE A 353 -6.36 5.81 -14.08
C PHE A 353 -4.89 5.96 -14.44
N ILE A 354 -4.15 6.80 -13.74
CA ILE A 354 -2.71 6.99 -13.95
C ILE A 354 -1.93 5.68 -13.80
N GLN A 355 -2.31 4.82 -12.87
CA GLN A 355 -1.59 3.57 -12.59
C GLN A 355 -1.66 2.53 -13.71
N HIS A 356 -2.55 2.68 -14.68
CA HIS A 356 -2.58 1.84 -15.89
C HIS A 356 -1.48 2.19 -16.91
N PHE A 357 -0.71 3.23 -16.65
CA PHE A 357 0.36 3.71 -17.51
C PHE A 357 1.69 3.70 -16.76
N LYS A 358 2.78 3.43 -17.47
CA LYS A 358 4.12 3.42 -16.88
C LYS A 358 4.77 4.80 -17.01
N VAL A 359 5.33 5.30 -15.94
CA VAL A 359 6.10 6.56 -15.97
C VAL A 359 7.31 6.40 -16.88
N THR A 360 7.44 7.28 -17.84
CA THR A 360 8.57 7.31 -18.79
C THR A 360 9.47 8.53 -18.60
N ARG A 361 8.91 9.65 -18.12
CA ARG A 361 9.67 10.89 -17.93
C ARG A 361 9.08 11.70 -16.78
N TRP A 362 9.94 12.27 -15.97
CA TRP A 362 9.57 13.13 -14.85
C TRP A 362 10.47 14.35 -14.83
N VAL A 363 9.94 15.53 -15.09
CA VAL A 363 10.71 16.76 -15.23
C VAL A 363 10.31 17.78 -14.17
N ASN A 364 11.25 18.65 -13.86
CA ASN A 364 11.08 19.79 -12.96
C ASN A 364 10.51 19.39 -11.56
N ASN A 365 10.87 18.23 -11.06
CA ASN A 365 10.45 17.78 -9.74
C ASN A 365 11.05 18.71 -8.67
N PRO A 366 10.20 19.39 -7.86
CA PRO A 366 10.70 20.38 -6.90
C PRO A 366 11.42 19.78 -5.69
N LEU A 367 11.31 18.47 -5.48
CA LEU A 367 11.94 17.78 -4.34
C LEU A 367 13.30 17.18 -4.66
N LEU A 368 13.59 16.93 -5.94
CA LEU A 368 14.87 16.38 -6.35
C LEU A 368 15.88 17.52 -6.54
N THR A 369 17.01 17.43 -5.88
CA THR A 369 18.08 18.43 -5.95
C THR A 369 19.33 17.86 -6.64
N ALA A 370 20.09 18.71 -7.32
CA ALA A 370 21.22 18.28 -8.12
C ALA A 370 22.45 17.78 -7.32
N ASP A 371 22.53 18.04 -6.02
CA ASP A 371 23.81 18.05 -5.29
C ASP A 371 24.01 17.00 -4.20
N ASN A 372 23.10 16.06 -4.01
CA ASN A 372 23.17 15.15 -2.84
C ASN A 372 23.54 13.70 -3.16
N GLY A 373 24.01 13.43 -4.38
CA GLY A 373 24.39 12.07 -4.81
C GLY A 373 23.22 11.14 -5.08
N ASN A 374 21.98 11.64 -5.03
CA ASN A 374 20.76 10.95 -5.35
C ASN A 374 20.32 11.25 -6.78
N ALA A 375 19.14 10.74 -7.14
CA ALA A 375 18.51 11.06 -8.41
C ALA A 375 18.27 12.56 -8.52
N ALA A 376 18.95 13.21 -9.45
CA ALA A 376 18.82 14.65 -9.69
C ALA A 376 17.52 14.98 -10.45
N ALA A 377 16.98 16.18 -10.23
CA ALA A 377 15.89 16.65 -11.04
C ALA A 377 16.29 16.75 -12.52
N VAL A 378 15.48 16.15 -13.40
CA VAL A 378 15.61 16.35 -14.84
C VAL A 378 14.85 17.61 -15.19
N SER A 379 15.52 18.57 -15.81
CA SER A 379 14.93 19.87 -16.16
C SER A 379 14.41 19.88 -17.60
N ASP A 380 13.25 20.47 -17.80
CA ASP A 380 12.71 20.78 -19.12
C ASP A 380 12.36 22.28 -19.18
N PRO A 381 13.05 23.09 -20.00
CA PRO A 381 12.79 24.52 -20.12
C PRO A 381 11.48 24.85 -20.83
N ASN A 382 10.85 23.89 -21.48
CA ASN A 382 9.57 24.08 -22.18
C ASN A 382 8.36 23.97 -21.25
N THR A 383 8.56 23.56 -20.01
CA THR A 383 7.53 23.51 -18.97
C THR A 383 7.99 24.27 -17.74
N ASN A 384 7.10 25.04 -17.13
CA ASN A 384 7.45 25.84 -15.95
C ASN A 384 7.39 25.06 -14.64
N ASN A 385 6.59 23.99 -14.59
CA ASN A 385 6.29 23.24 -13.39
C ASN A 385 6.57 21.76 -13.59
N GLU A 386 6.50 21.02 -12.51
CA GLU A 386 6.63 19.56 -12.51
C GLU A 386 5.64 18.91 -13.47
N GLN A 387 6.16 17.99 -14.28
CA GLN A 387 5.37 17.23 -15.24
C GLN A 387 5.86 15.80 -15.33
N ILE A 388 4.90 14.88 -15.37
CA ILE A 388 5.15 13.44 -15.49
C ILE A 388 4.49 12.96 -16.78
N THR A 389 5.26 12.25 -17.60
CA THR A 389 4.75 11.58 -18.81
C THR A 389 4.71 10.08 -18.55
N LEU A 390 3.57 9.47 -18.87
CA LEU A 390 3.34 8.05 -18.76
C LEU A 390 2.85 7.50 -20.10
N LYS A 391 3.18 6.24 -20.38
CA LYS A 391 2.77 5.58 -21.63
C LYS A 391 2.26 4.17 -21.35
N ASP A 392 1.35 3.69 -22.17
CA ASP A 392 0.98 2.28 -22.24
C ASP A 392 1.63 1.57 -23.43
N SER A 393 1.42 0.25 -23.51
CA SER A 393 1.93 -0.57 -24.62
C SER A 393 1.29 -0.28 -25.98
N ASN A 394 0.17 0.46 -26.01
CA ASN A 394 -0.55 0.83 -27.22
C ASN A 394 -0.11 2.22 -27.76
N GLY A 395 0.85 2.86 -27.11
CA GLY A 395 1.33 4.18 -27.49
C GLY A 395 0.48 5.34 -27.01
N ASN A 396 -0.52 5.10 -26.13
CA ASN A 396 -1.25 6.18 -25.50
C ASN A 396 -0.36 6.90 -24.49
N VAL A 397 -0.51 8.22 -24.42
CA VAL A 397 0.29 9.10 -23.58
C VAL A 397 -0.59 9.81 -22.57
N VAL A 398 -0.25 9.64 -21.30
CA VAL A 398 -0.84 10.41 -20.19
C VAL A 398 0.19 11.41 -19.70
N VAL A 399 -0.22 12.65 -19.50
CA VAL A 399 0.61 13.68 -18.90
C VAL A 399 -0.06 14.21 -17.65
N VAL A 400 0.68 14.21 -16.55
CA VAL A 400 0.25 14.74 -15.25
C VAL A 400 1.10 15.97 -14.95
N SER A 401 0.47 17.12 -14.79
CA SER A 401 1.15 18.39 -14.56
C SER A 401 0.74 19.00 -13.24
N ARG A 402 1.71 19.55 -12.51
CA ARG A 402 1.48 20.34 -11.29
C ARG A 402 1.06 21.76 -11.65
N GLY A 403 0.15 22.35 -10.90
CA GLY A 403 -0.31 23.71 -11.12
C GLY A 403 0.77 24.75 -10.84
N SER A 404 1.61 24.55 -9.84
CA SER A 404 2.75 25.42 -9.53
C SER A 404 3.78 24.65 -8.69
N ASN A 405 5.07 24.89 -8.95
CA ASN A 405 6.15 24.38 -8.11
C ASN A 405 6.39 25.22 -6.85
N ASP A 406 5.74 26.36 -6.71
CA ASP A 406 5.79 27.17 -5.50
C ASP A 406 4.98 26.50 -4.38
N THR A 407 5.69 25.96 -3.39
CA THR A 407 5.09 25.25 -2.27
C THR A 407 4.18 26.12 -1.40
N SER A 408 4.29 27.42 -1.47
CA SER A 408 3.42 28.37 -0.79
C SER A 408 2.10 28.65 -1.53
N SER A 409 2.03 28.29 -2.80
CA SER A 409 0.85 28.47 -3.64
C SER A 409 -0.15 27.35 -3.45
N ALA A 410 -1.45 27.67 -3.44
CA ALA A 410 -2.51 26.68 -3.47
C ALA A 410 -2.41 25.77 -4.72
N ALA A 411 -1.91 26.30 -5.82
CA ALA A 411 -1.70 25.56 -7.06
C ALA A 411 -0.61 24.47 -6.95
N TYR A 412 0.23 24.51 -5.93
CA TYR A 412 1.18 23.41 -5.66
C TYR A 412 0.49 22.06 -5.47
N ARG A 413 -0.71 22.05 -4.89
CA ARG A 413 -1.51 20.85 -4.64
C ARG A 413 -2.45 20.48 -5.78
N GLN A 414 -2.49 21.29 -6.85
CA GLN A 414 -3.32 21.03 -8.01
C GLN A 414 -2.57 20.23 -9.07
N ARG A 415 -3.29 19.32 -9.71
CA ARG A 415 -2.82 18.58 -10.86
C ARG A 415 -3.81 18.64 -12.01
N THR A 416 -3.30 18.52 -13.22
CA THR A 416 -4.09 18.30 -14.44
C THR A 416 -3.61 17.03 -15.12
N ILE A 417 -4.54 16.19 -15.56
CA ILE A 417 -4.27 14.95 -16.26
C ILE A 417 -4.79 15.08 -17.69
N THR A 418 -3.93 14.81 -18.67
CA THR A 418 -4.31 14.72 -20.07
C THR A 418 -4.11 13.30 -20.58
N PHE A 419 -4.96 12.87 -21.50
CA PHE A 419 -4.84 11.62 -22.25
C PHE A 419 -4.78 11.97 -23.75
N ASN A 420 -3.66 11.61 -24.40
CA ASN A 420 -3.39 11.96 -25.79
C ASN A 420 -3.67 13.45 -26.08
N GLY A 421 -3.25 14.32 -25.16
CA GLY A 421 -3.39 15.78 -25.29
C GLY A 421 -4.74 16.35 -24.85
N VAL A 422 -5.72 15.52 -24.53
CA VAL A 422 -7.05 15.97 -24.09
C VAL A 422 -7.13 15.94 -22.56
N LYS A 423 -7.53 17.03 -21.92
CA LYS A 423 -7.73 17.09 -20.48
C LYS A 423 -8.87 16.16 -20.06
N VAL A 424 -8.58 15.22 -19.17
CA VAL A 424 -9.55 14.23 -18.65
C VAL A 424 -9.87 14.42 -17.17
N ALA A 425 -8.96 15.03 -16.42
CA ALA A 425 -9.19 15.36 -15.01
C ALA A 425 -8.35 16.54 -14.57
N SER A 426 -8.85 17.30 -13.61
CA SER A 426 -8.06 18.28 -12.85
C SER A 426 -8.64 18.41 -11.44
N GLY A 427 -7.79 18.76 -10.48
CA GLY A 427 -8.23 18.92 -9.10
C GLY A 427 -7.07 18.89 -8.12
N VAL A 428 -7.39 18.81 -6.84
CA VAL A 428 -6.42 18.78 -5.75
C VAL A 428 -5.88 17.37 -5.56
N VAL A 429 -4.56 17.20 -5.55
CA VAL A 429 -3.90 15.89 -5.38
C VAL A 429 -4.16 15.31 -3.99
N SER A 430 -4.04 16.14 -2.96
CA SER A 430 -4.32 15.77 -1.58
C SER A 430 -4.57 17.04 -0.78
N ALA A 431 -5.68 17.09 -0.10
CA ALA A 431 -6.01 18.18 0.81
C ALA A 431 -5.65 17.87 2.26
N GLY A 432 -5.12 16.69 2.56
CA GLY A 432 -4.79 16.26 3.93
C GLY A 432 -6.02 15.96 4.80
N ASP A 433 -7.08 16.70 4.64
CA ASP A 433 -8.38 16.50 5.32
C ASP A 433 -9.45 15.94 4.37
N GLY A 434 -9.07 15.65 3.13
CA GLY A 434 -9.97 15.19 2.09
C GLY A 434 -10.98 16.27 1.66
N SER A 435 -10.76 17.53 1.97
CA SER A 435 -11.52 18.60 1.37
C SER A 435 -10.93 18.93 0.00
N ALA A 436 -11.61 18.56 -1.05
CA ALA A 436 -11.31 19.04 -2.37
C ALA A 436 -11.93 20.44 -2.53
N THR A 437 -11.11 21.42 -2.88
CA THR A 437 -11.56 22.78 -3.14
C THR A 437 -11.09 23.21 -4.52
N GLY A 438 -11.99 23.63 -5.39
CA GLY A 438 -11.70 24.15 -6.72
C GLY A 438 -12.56 23.56 -7.81
N ASP A 439 -12.32 23.99 -9.03
CA ASP A 439 -12.93 23.42 -10.23
C ASP A 439 -12.36 22.03 -10.47
N GLU A 440 -13.15 21.02 -10.16
CA GLU A 440 -12.77 19.63 -10.32
C GLU A 440 -13.41 19.07 -11.58
N SER A 441 -12.58 18.58 -12.48
CA SER A 441 -13.04 17.70 -13.54
C SER A 441 -13.00 16.27 -13.06
N TYR A 442 -14.09 15.56 -13.22
CA TYR A 442 -14.22 14.17 -12.79
C TYR A 442 -13.86 13.24 -13.94
N LEU A 443 -12.96 12.30 -13.68
CA LEU A 443 -12.83 11.13 -14.53
C LEU A 443 -13.85 10.10 -14.06
N LEU A 444 -14.82 9.82 -14.88
CA LEU A 444 -15.94 8.96 -14.51
C LEU A 444 -15.68 7.52 -14.92
N PRO A 445 -16.19 6.53 -14.17
CA PRO A 445 -15.96 5.12 -14.47
C PRO A 445 -16.35 4.71 -15.88
N TRP A 446 -17.44 5.21 -16.40
CA TRP A 446 -17.90 4.88 -17.75
C TRP A 446 -17.06 5.49 -18.88
N MET A 447 -16.21 6.47 -18.57
CA MET A 447 -15.23 7.05 -19.51
C MET A 447 -13.95 6.21 -19.56
N TRP A 448 -13.76 5.33 -18.61
CA TRP A 448 -12.54 4.57 -18.43
C TRP A 448 -12.85 3.11 -18.14
N ASP A 449 -12.25 2.23 -18.90
CA ASP A 449 -12.24 0.79 -18.63
C ASP A 449 -11.11 0.48 -17.66
N SER A 450 -11.44 0.11 -16.44
CA SER A 450 -10.48 -0.21 -15.39
C SER A 450 -9.60 -1.44 -15.69
N PHE A 451 -10.05 -2.33 -16.59
CA PHE A 451 -9.27 -3.50 -16.99
C PHE A 451 -8.24 -3.18 -18.06
N THR A 452 -8.54 -2.25 -18.95
CA THR A 452 -7.66 -1.93 -20.06
C THR A 452 -6.89 -0.63 -19.88
N GLY A 453 -7.26 0.20 -18.89
CA GLY A 453 -6.71 1.54 -18.69
C GLY A 453 -7.00 2.49 -19.85
N LYS A 454 -8.01 2.21 -20.67
CA LYS A 454 -8.36 3.01 -21.84
C LYS A 454 -9.60 3.85 -21.58
N LEU A 455 -9.63 5.05 -22.14
CA LEU A 455 -10.89 5.78 -22.27
C LEU A 455 -11.76 5.06 -23.30
N VAL A 456 -12.94 4.65 -22.87
CA VAL A 456 -13.91 3.94 -23.72
C VAL A 456 -14.91 4.88 -24.38
N LYS A 457 -15.00 6.12 -23.87
CA LYS A 457 -15.90 7.14 -24.40
C LYS A 457 -15.21 8.49 -24.48
N ASP A 458 -15.60 9.24 -25.47
CA ASP A 458 -15.12 10.61 -25.69
C ASP A 458 -15.78 11.61 -24.72
N SER A 459 -15.24 12.82 -24.71
CA SER A 459 -15.69 13.91 -23.85
C SER A 459 -17.11 14.42 -24.17
N GLU A 460 -17.73 13.95 -25.23
CA GLU A 460 -19.09 14.36 -25.62
C GLU A 460 -20.18 13.54 -24.93
N GLN A 461 -19.82 12.46 -24.29
CA GLN A 461 -20.78 11.69 -23.50
C GLN A 461 -21.06 12.41 -22.20
N LYS A 462 -22.10 13.21 -22.27
CA LYS A 462 -22.62 13.94 -21.12
C LYS A 462 -23.07 13.00 -20.03
N LEU A 463 -22.74 13.38 -18.82
CA LEU A 463 -23.31 12.83 -17.62
C LEU A 463 -24.82 13.02 -17.57
N TYR A 464 -25.47 11.99 -17.16
CA TYR A 464 -26.88 12.06 -16.77
C TYR A 464 -27.02 11.84 -15.27
#